data_791e9ad05bc43d1dd13748332d802638
#
_entry.id   791e9ad05bc43d1dd13748332d802638
#
_cell.length_a   1.000
_cell.length_b   1.000
_cell.length_c   1.000
_cell.angle_alpha   90.00
_cell.angle_beta   90.00
_cell.angle_gamma   90.00
#
_symmetry.space_group_name_H-M   'P 1'
#
loop_
_entity.id
_entity.type
_entity.pdbx_description
1 polymer ?
#
loop_
_entity_poly.entity_id
_entity_poly.type
_entity_poly.pdbx_seq_one_letter_code
_entity_poly.pdbx_strand_id
1 'polypeptide(L)'
;MINLFTIRSLVFNCFISIAAIVSTNAQTEKFSFNKFINKGDTLNYRMLFPLNDTLQKYPLVIFLHGCGERGNDNEAQLKCGVMNFASDQIMKQYPSFIVAPQCSENLDWYNFDGDFNSRKMRLKATPSKPMKLIIELLQELVKNNAIDTNRIYITGLSMGGAGTYDAMQRYPRLFAAAVPVCGFGDVSKAALMAHIPTWIFHGALDPAVDPRYSYDMIGALIQAGAHPGFTQYPEVDHFSWIPAYADTMMMEWLYRQCKK
;
A
#
# COMPACT_ATOMS: atom_id res chain seq x y z
N MET A 1 -38.59 29.47 -21.72
CA MET A 1 -38.94 28.06 -21.39
C MET A 1 -37.63 27.32 -21.11
N ILE A 2 -37.36 27.11 -19.85
CA ILE A 2 -36.15 26.37 -19.42
C ILE A 2 -36.46 24.88 -19.57
N ASN A 3 -35.63 24.21 -20.35
CA ASN A 3 -35.88 22.85 -20.81
C ASN A 3 -35.86 21.87 -19.62
N LEU A 4 -36.92 21.15 -19.35
CA LEU A 4 -37.07 20.20 -18.23
C LEU A 4 -35.99 19.10 -18.24
N PHE A 5 -35.34 18.85 -19.36
CA PHE A 5 -34.21 17.89 -19.48
C PHE A 5 -32.95 18.37 -18.77
N THR A 6 -32.68 19.67 -18.74
CA THR A 6 -31.49 20.24 -18.10
C THR A 6 -31.54 20.17 -16.57
N ILE A 7 -32.75 20.31 -16.01
CA ILE A 7 -32.95 20.24 -14.55
C ILE A 7 -32.81 18.79 -14.03
N ARG A 8 -33.29 17.80 -14.79
CA ARG A 8 -33.12 16.39 -14.39
C ARG A 8 -31.68 15.92 -14.39
N SER A 9 -30.84 16.35 -15.35
CA SER A 9 -29.41 16.02 -15.38
C SER A 9 -28.64 16.68 -14.24
N LEU A 10 -28.93 17.93 -13.86
CA LEU A 10 -28.28 18.62 -12.77
C LEU A 10 -28.64 17.99 -11.41
N VAL A 11 -29.89 17.61 -11.19
CA VAL A 11 -30.34 16.97 -9.95
C VAL A 11 -29.74 15.56 -9.82
N PHE A 12 -29.67 14.80 -10.90
CA PHE A 12 -29.10 13.45 -10.89
C PHE A 12 -27.58 13.46 -10.60
N ASN A 13 -26.83 14.40 -11.20
CA ASN A 13 -25.38 14.55 -10.92
C ASN A 13 -25.12 15.05 -9.50
N CYS A 14 -25.98 15.90 -8.94
CA CYS A 14 -25.84 16.36 -7.55
C CYS A 14 -26.08 15.24 -6.54
N PHE A 15 -27.06 14.36 -6.78
CA PHE A 15 -27.34 13.21 -5.92
C PHE A 15 -26.22 12.16 -5.95
N ILE A 16 -25.61 11.89 -7.12
CA ILE A 16 -24.49 10.97 -7.24
C ILE A 16 -23.25 11.54 -6.51
N SER A 17 -22.97 12.82 -6.65
CA SER A 17 -21.85 13.47 -5.97
C SER A 17 -22.01 13.48 -4.44
N ILE A 18 -23.21 13.76 -3.93
CA ILE A 18 -23.50 13.73 -2.49
C ILE A 18 -23.43 12.31 -1.95
N ALA A 19 -23.98 11.32 -2.64
CA ALA A 19 -23.93 9.92 -2.22
C ALA A 19 -22.48 9.39 -2.20
N ALA A 20 -21.64 9.78 -3.15
CA ALA A 20 -20.22 9.41 -3.17
C ALA A 20 -19.43 10.05 -2.02
N ILE A 21 -19.69 11.33 -1.70
CA ILE A 21 -19.04 12.03 -0.58
C ILE A 21 -19.47 11.44 0.76
N VAL A 22 -20.75 11.11 0.94
CA VAL A 22 -21.24 10.48 2.17
C VAL A 22 -20.67 9.07 2.34
N SER A 23 -20.56 8.30 1.26
CA SER A 23 -19.99 6.95 1.30
C SER A 23 -18.49 6.97 1.66
N THR A 24 -17.71 7.89 1.11
CA THR A 24 -16.28 8.01 1.44
C THR A 24 -16.04 8.45 2.88
N ASN A 25 -16.81 9.41 3.39
CA ASN A 25 -16.71 9.82 4.78
C ASN A 25 -17.07 8.68 5.75
N ALA A 26 -18.14 7.93 5.49
CA ALA A 26 -18.54 6.79 6.33
C ALA A 26 -17.48 5.67 6.37
N GLN A 27 -16.69 5.49 5.32
CA GLN A 27 -15.60 4.51 5.30
C GLN A 27 -14.35 5.00 6.04
N THR A 28 -14.00 6.29 5.92
CA THR A 28 -12.86 6.85 6.64
C THR A 28 -13.06 6.86 8.15
N GLU A 29 -14.31 7.01 8.62
CA GLU A 29 -14.69 6.93 10.04
C GLU A 29 -14.46 5.54 10.65
N LYS A 30 -14.38 4.48 9.84
CA LYS A 30 -14.06 3.12 10.32
C LYS A 30 -12.60 2.99 10.79
N PHE A 31 -11.73 3.87 10.31
CA PHE A 31 -10.33 3.88 10.72
C PHE A 31 -10.14 4.69 12.00
N SER A 32 -9.71 4.04 13.07
CA SER A 32 -9.33 4.72 14.32
C SER A 32 -8.09 5.60 14.15
N PHE A 33 -8.05 6.74 14.83
CA PHE A 33 -6.87 7.60 14.93
C PHE A 33 -5.91 7.05 15.99
N ASN A 34 -4.65 6.85 15.61
CA ASN A 34 -3.65 6.30 16.51
C ASN A 34 -2.31 7.03 16.36
N LYS A 35 -1.48 6.90 17.39
CA LYS A 35 -0.10 7.37 17.42
C LYS A 35 0.78 6.30 18.03
N PHE A 36 1.87 5.99 17.38
CA PHE A 36 2.94 5.18 17.93
C PHE A 36 4.08 6.10 18.35
N ILE A 37 4.50 6.01 19.62
CA ILE A 37 5.56 6.84 20.18
C ILE A 37 6.66 5.92 20.68
N ASN A 38 7.86 6.08 20.15
CA ASN A 38 9.03 5.36 20.63
C ASN A 38 10.26 6.26 20.67
N LYS A 39 10.92 6.35 21.83
CA LYS A 39 12.15 7.14 22.08
C LYS A 39 12.04 8.62 21.64
N GLY A 40 10.86 9.21 21.79
CA GLY A 40 10.60 10.60 21.41
C GLY A 40 10.21 10.80 19.94
N ASP A 41 10.23 9.76 19.13
CA ASP A 41 9.74 9.79 17.76
C ASP A 41 8.26 9.38 17.71
N THR A 42 7.49 10.02 16.83
CA THR A 42 6.06 9.76 16.68
C THR A 42 5.77 9.34 15.24
N LEU A 43 4.94 8.29 15.09
CA LEU A 43 4.34 7.87 13.84
C LEU A 43 2.81 7.94 14.01
N ASN A 44 2.16 8.83 13.29
CA ASN A 44 0.71 8.84 13.18
C ASN A 44 0.27 7.68 12.28
N TYR A 45 -0.81 6.99 12.64
CA TYR A 45 -1.38 5.95 11.78
C TYR A 45 -2.88 5.83 11.99
N ARG A 46 -3.55 5.37 10.95
CA ARG A 46 -4.95 4.98 10.99
C ARG A 46 -5.02 3.45 10.98
N MET A 47 -5.95 2.90 11.74
CA MET A 47 -6.13 1.45 11.84
C MET A 47 -7.59 1.07 11.69
N LEU A 48 -7.85 0.11 10.81
CA LEU A 48 -9.13 -0.55 10.66
C LEU A 48 -9.05 -1.94 11.31
N PHE A 49 -10.07 -2.28 12.07
CA PHE A 49 -10.21 -3.58 12.73
C PHE A 49 -11.09 -4.52 11.91
N PRO A 50 -10.89 -5.85 11.99
CA PRO A 50 -11.78 -6.81 11.36
C PRO A 50 -13.22 -6.65 11.90
N LEU A 51 -14.22 -6.81 11.03
CA LEU A 51 -15.63 -6.54 11.36
C LEU A 51 -16.26 -7.57 12.34
N ASN A 52 -15.69 -8.76 12.43
CA ASN A 52 -16.26 -9.87 13.20
C ASN A 52 -15.18 -10.55 14.04
N ASP A 53 -15.51 -10.92 15.26
CA ASP A 53 -14.64 -11.69 16.14
C ASP A 53 -14.89 -13.20 15.98
N THR A 54 -14.77 -13.68 14.74
CA THR A 54 -15.05 -15.09 14.39
C THR A 54 -13.79 -15.93 14.23
N LEU A 55 -12.64 -15.31 14.05
CA LEU A 55 -11.35 -15.98 13.88
C LEU A 55 -10.49 -15.77 15.13
N GLN A 56 -9.65 -16.76 15.44
CA GLN A 56 -8.67 -16.61 16.52
C GLN A 56 -7.57 -15.59 16.16
N LYS A 57 -7.23 -15.47 14.87
CA LYS A 57 -6.23 -14.53 14.36
C LYS A 57 -6.58 -14.06 12.93
N TYR A 58 -6.27 -12.81 12.64
CA TYR A 58 -6.58 -12.13 11.38
C TYR A 58 -5.34 -11.72 10.61
N PRO A 59 -5.40 -11.67 9.28
CA PRO A 59 -4.36 -11.02 8.46
C PRO A 59 -4.15 -9.56 8.85
N LEU A 60 -2.96 -9.05 8.57
CA LEU A 60 -2.63 -7.64 8.65
C LEU A 60 -2.14 -7.13 7.29
N VAL A 61 -2.68 -6.02 6.82
CA VAL A 61 -2.18 -5.26 5.67
C VAL A 61 -1.53 -3.97 6.15
N ILE A 62 -0.27 -3.75 5.80
CA ILE A 62 0.42 -2.46 5.97
C ILE A 62 0.33 -1.74 4.62
N PHE A 63 -0.30 -0.56 4.62
CA PHE A 63 -0.50 0.26 3.43
C PHE A 63 0.33 1.53 3.49
N LEU A 64 1.27 1.70 2.56
CA LEU A 64 2.16 2.84 2.46
C LEU A 64 1.69 3.81 1.37
N HIS A 65 1.34 5.02 1.75
CA HIS A 65 0.87 6.06 0.83
C HIS A 65 1.96 6.66 -0.05
N GLY A 66 1.60 7.43 -1.07
CA GLY A 66 2.49 8.18 -1.94
C GLY A 66 3.04 9.47 -1.32
N CYS A 67 3.88 10.19 -2.06
CA CYS A 67 4.50 11.41 -1.54
C CYS A 67 3.50 12.56 -1.30
N GLY A 68 2.37 12.56 -2.01
CA GLY A 68 1.32 13.58 -1.88
C GLY A 68 0.52 13.52 -0.58
N GLU A 69 0.58 12.40 0.15
CA GLU A 69 -0.14 12.17 1.40
C GLU A 69 0.74 12.33 2.64
N ARG A 70 2.00 12.81 2.48
CA ARG A 70 2.85 13.18 3.61
C ARG A 70 2.18 14.24 4.48
N GLY A 71 2.48 14.23 5.76
CA GLY A 71 1.95 15.20 6.70
C GLY A 71 1.91 14.69 8.13
N ASN A 72 1.13 15.40 8.95
CA ASN A 72 0.93 15.08 10.36
C ASN A 72 -0.56 15.21 10.77
N ASP A 73 -1.46 15.36 9.78
CA ASP A 73 -2.92 15.47 10.01
C ASP A 73 -3.56 14.13 10.38
N ASN A 74 -2.86 13.02 10.12
CA ASN A 74 -3.36 11.65 10.28
C ASN A 74 -4.65 11.37 9.48
N GLU A 75 -4.81 12.03 8.32
CA GLU A 75 -5.98 11.91 7.43
C GLU A 75 -5.57 11.68 5.97
N ALA A 76 -4.57 12.43 5.48
CA ALA A 76 -4.20 12.43 4.07
C ALA A 76 -3.82 11.03 3.55
N GLN A 77 -3.24 10.16 4.36
CA GLN A 77 -2.86 8.79 3.99
C GLN A 77 -4.03 7.89 3.60
N LEU A 78 -5.27 8.30 3.88
CA LEU A 78 -6.46 7.55 3.48
C LEU A 78 -6.99 7.91 2.09
N LYS A 79 -6.43 8.94 1.43
CA LYS A 79 -6.97 9.47 0.15
C LYS A 79 -6.84 8.52 -1.02
N CYS A 80 -5.74 7.75 -1.09
CA CYS A 80 -5.39 6.97 -2.27
C CYS A 80 -5.27 5.48 -1.96
N GLY A 81 -6.14 4.66 -2.55
CA GLY A 81 -5.99 3.20 -2.61
C GLY A 81 -6.38 2.41 -1.35
N VAL A 82 -6.05 2.87 -0.15
CA VAL A 82 -6.31 2.12 1.09
C VAL A 82 -7.79 1.85 1.34
N MET A 83 -8.67 2.73 0.88
CA MET A 83 -10.12 2.59 1.04
C MET A 83 -10.70 1.37 0.29
N ASN A 84 -10.00 0.87 -0.73
CA ASN A 84 -10.39 -0.37 -1.41
C ASN A 84 -10.34 -1.58 -0.46
N PHE A 85 -9.37 -1.61 0.46
CA PHE A 85 -9.28 -2.64 1.51
C PHE A 85 -10.36 -2.50 2.58
N ALA A 86 -10.91 -1.29 2.78
CA ALA A 86 -11.92 -0.98 3.78
C ALA A 86 -13.36 -1.11 3.27
N SER A 87 -13.56 -1.47 2.00
CA SER A 87 -14.90 -1.69 1.45
C SER A 87 -15.62 -2.82 2.20
N ASP A 88 -16.93 -2.70 2.38
CA ASP A 88 -17.72 -3.70 3.10
C ASP A 88 -17.62 -5.08 2.47
N GLN A 89 -17.53 -5.15 1.15
CA GLN A 89 -17.35 -6.40 0.41
C GLN A 89 -16.01 -7.07 0.78
N ILE A 90 -14.90 -6.32 0.73
CA ILE A 90 -13.56 -6.85 1.03
C ILE A 90 -13.45 -7.23 2.50
N MET A 91 -13.91 -6.36 3.42
CA MET A 91 -13.86 -6.64 4.85
C MET A 91 -14.75 -7.82 5.27
N LYS A 92 -15.85 -8.06 4.58
CA LYS A 92 -16.70 -9.24 4.80
C LYS A 92 -16.04 -10.52 4.27
N GLN A 93 -15.40 -10.44 3.10
CA GLN A 93 -14.78 -11.59 2.44
C GLN A 93 -13.40 -11.92 3.05
N TYR A 94 -12.65 -10.91 3.44
CA TYR A 94 -11.29 -11.00 3.97
C TYR A 94 -11.14 -10.13 5.24
N PRO A 95 -11.80 -10.49 6.35
CA PRO A 95 -11.68 -9.72 7.58
C PRO A 95 -10.21 -9.64 8.01
N SER A 96 -9.69 -8.42 8.15
CA SER A 96 -8.28 -8.15 8.38
C SER A 96 -8.05 -6.84 9.13
N PHE A 97 -6.90 -6.72 9.76
CA PHE A 97 -6.40 -5.44 10.21
C PHE A 97 -5.79 -4.69 9.03
N ILE A 98 -6.12 -3.40 8.88
CA ILE A 98 -5.46 -2.52 7.91
C ILE A 98 -4.77 -1.40 8.68
N VAL A 99 -3.48 -1.24 8.47
CA VAL A 99 -2.67 -0.20 9.10
C VAL A 99 -2.14 0.74 8.03
N ALA A 100 -2.56 2.00 8.09
CA ALA A 100 -2.16 3.07 7.19
C ALA A 100 -1.37 4.13 7.99
N PRO A 101 -0.05 4.01 8.11
CA PRO A 101 0.78 5.03 8.75
C PRO A 101 0.89 6.26 7.85
N GLN A 102 1.17 7.42 8.46
CA GLN A 102 1.47 8.66 7.75
C GLN A 102 2.94 9.03 7.88
N CYS A 103 3.63 9.13 6.75
CA CYS A 103 4.99 9.64 6.67
C CYS A 103 4.97 11.15 6.88
N SER A 104 5.80 11.66 7.77
CA SER A 104 5.93 13.09 8.01
C SER A 104 6.46 13.83 6.78
N GLU A 105 6.21 15.13 6.70
CA GLU A 105 6.80 16.00 5.69
C GLU A 105 8.33 15.84 5.66
N ASN A 106 8.91 15.92 4.46
CA ASN A 106 10.35 15.82 4.21
C ASN A 106 11.01 14.46 4.59
N LEU A 107 10.21 13.43 4.85
CA LEU A 107 10.69 12.06 5.04
C LEU A 107 10.15 11.13 3.95
N ASP A 108 10.83 10.00 3.79
CA ASP A 108 10.44 8.94 2.86
C ASP A 108 10.27 7.61 3.60
N TRP A 109 9.41 6.72 3.03
CA TRP A 109 9.29 5.35 3.51
C TRP A 109 10.58 4.54 3.30
N TYR A 110 11.37 4.88 2.28
CA TYR A 110 12.57 4.16 1.85
C TYR A 110 13.85 4.90 2.22
N ASN A 111 14.98 4.19 2.20
CA ASN A 111 16.31 4.79 2.29
C ASN A 111 17.22 4.18 1.22
N PHE A 112 17.01 4.62 -0.02
CA PHE A 112 17.88 4.31 -1.15
C PHE A 112 18.85 5.45 -1.42
N ASP A 113 20.03 5.10 -1.92
CA ASP A 113 20.96 5.99 -2.59
C ASP A 113 20.96 5.65 -4.06
N GLY A 114 21.10 6.63 -4.94
CA GLY A 114 21.13 6.31 -6.36
C GLY A 114 20.80 7.49 -7.27
N ASP A 115 20.77 7.17 -8.54
CA ASP A 115 20.52 8.11 -9.62
C ASP A 115 19.30 7.64 -10.43
N PHE A 116 18.27 8.46 -10.47
CA PHE A 116 17.05 8.20 -11.25
C PHE A 116 17.31 8.12 -12.77
N ASN A 117 18.30 8.84 -13.30
CA ASN A 117 18.60 8.78 -14.73
C ASN A 117 19.16 7.41 -15.16
N SER A 118 20.04 6.84 -14.35
CA SER A 118 20.60 5.50 -14.60
C SER A 118 19.75 4.37 -14.03
N ARG A 119 18.69 4.68 -13.27
CA ARG A 119 17.84 3.76 -12.53
C ARG A 119 18.59 2.83 -11.58
N LYS A 120 19.77 3.21 -11.16
CA LYS A 120 20.58 2.42 -10.20
C LYS A 120 20.27 2.88 -8.79
N MET A 121 19.36 2.19 -8.12
CA MET A 121 19.04 2.40 -6.72
C MET A 121 19.82 1.41 -5.85
N ARG A 122 20.34 1.87 -4.73
CA ARG A 122 21.07 1.06 -3.76
C ARG A 122 20.48 1.22 -2.37
N LEU A 123 20.15 0.12 -1.75
CA LEU A 123 19.66 0.09 -0.38
C LEU A 123 20.75 0.53 0.58
N LYS A 124 20.56 1.63 1.31
CA LYS A 124 21.48 2.07 2.38
C LYS A 124 21.46 1.09 3.55
N ALA A 125 22.50 1.08 4.34
CA ALA A 125 22.65 0.14 5.47
C ALA A 125 21.52 0.29 6.52
N THR A 126 21.08 1.53 6.78
CA THR A 126 20.05 1.81 7.78
C THR A 126 18.69 2.07 7.12
N PRO A 127 17.57 1.68 7.75
CA PRO A 127 16.25 2.08 7.29
C PRO A 127 16.04 3.58 7.42
N SER A 128 15.04 4.10 6.71
CA SER A 128 14.53 5.44 7.01
C SER A 128 13.89 5.47 8.40
N LYS A 129 13.77 6.66 8.99
CA LYS A 129 13.12 6.83 10.30
C LYS A 129 11.66 6.33 10.28
N PRO A 130 10.82 6.70 9.29
CA PRO A 130 9.46 6.17 9.20
C PRO A 130 9.42 4.64 9.07
N MET A 131 10.28 4.04 8.24
CA MET A 131 10.33 2.59 8.07
C MET A 131 10.69 1.88 9.39
N LYS A 132 11.66 2.41 10.13
CA LYS A 132 12.01 1.87 11.44
C LYS A 132 10.81 1.88 12.40
N LEU A 133 10.08 3.00 12.47
CA LEU A 133 8.91 3.14 13.33
C LEU A 133 7.78 2.19 12.91
N ILE A 134 7.58 1.94 11.60
CA ILE A 134 6.60 0.95 11.12
C ILE A 134 6.92 -0.45 11.63
N ILE A 135 8.18 -0.86 11.58
CA ILE A 135 8.58 -2.20 12.04
C ILE A 135 8.43 -2.34 13.57
N GLU A 136 8.77 -1.29 14.31
CA GLU A 136 8.57 -1.27 15.77
C GLU A 136 7.06 -1.27 16.11
N LEU A 137 6.24 -0.49 15.40
CA LEU A 137 4.78 -0.53 15.51
C LEU A 137 4.23 -1.91 15.20
N LEU A 138 4.70 -2.56 14.13
CA LEU A 138 4.26 -3.92 13.78
C LEU A 138 4.50 -4.91 14.93
N GLN A 139 5.66 -4.83 15.58
CA GLN A 139 5.96 -5.70 16.74
C GLN A 139 4.99 -5.46 17.90
N GLU A 140 4.63 -4.21 18.17
CA GLU A 140 3.64 -3.86 19.20
C GLU A 140 2.24 -4.34 18.81
N LEU A 141 1.82 -4.14 17.57
CA LEU A 141 0.51 -4.58 17.09
C LEU A 141 0.34 -6.10 17.14
N VAL A 142 1.36 -6.86 16.75
CA VAL A 142 1.36 -8.34 16.84
C VAL A 142 1.25 -8.82 18.27
N LYS A 143 1.85 -8.11 19.22
CA LYS A 143 1.78 -8.45 20.64
C LYS A 143 0.40 -8.17 21.24
N ASN A 144 -0.27 -7.10 20.81
CA ASN A 144 -1.45 -6.56 21.46
C ASN A 144 -2.77 -6.90 20.73
N ASN A 145 -2.70 -7.48 19.53
CA ASN A 145 -3.88 -7.81 18.73
C ASN A 145 -3.81 -9.25 18.21
N ALA A 146 -4.96 -9.79 17.84
CA ALA A 146 -5.09 -11.13 17.28
C ALA A 146 -4.61 -11.18 15.80
N ILE A 147 -3.36 -10.81 15.55
CA ILE A 147 -2.76 -10.80 14.21
C ILE A 147 -2.12 -12.16 13.92
N ASP A 148 -2.43 -12.71 12.75
CA ASP A 148 -1.76 -13.88 12.20
C ASP A 148 -0.41 -13.48 11.60
N THR A 149 0.67 -13.79 12.28
CA THR A 149 2.03 -13.48 11.84
C THR A 149 2.44 -14.18 10.54
N ASN A 150 1.70 -15.22 10.12
CA ASN A 150 1.91 -15.88 8.82
C ASN A 150 1.16 -15.20 7.67
N ARG A 151 0.31 -14.22 7.96
CA ARG A 151 -0.48 -13.47 6.97
C ARG A 151 -0.33 -11.96 7.16
N ILE A 152 0.91 -11.48 7.17
CA ILE A 152 1.24 -10.06 7.17
C ILE A 152 1.60 -9.67 5.75
N TYR A 153 0.88 -8.72 5.19
CA TYR A 153 1.05 -8.22 3.84
C TYR A 153 1.51 -6.78 3.85
N ILE A 154 2.26 -6.40 2.83
CA ILE A 154 2.68 -5.01 2.64
C ILE A 154 2.36 -4.56 1.20
N THR A 155 1.85 -3.36 1.09
CA THR A 155 1.57 -2.71 -0.19
C THR A 155 1.77 -1.21 -0.08
N GLY A 156 1.94 -0.56 -1.20
CA GLY A 156 2.03 0.88 -1.27
C GLY A 156 2.19 1.38 -2.70
N LEU A 157 1.90 2.65 -2.90
CA LEU A 157 1.92 3.30 -4.20
C LEU A 157 3.04 4.35 -4.29
N SER A 158 3.70 4.48 -5.46
CA SER A 158 4.72 5.51 -5.70
C SER A 158 5.84 5.46 -4.64
N MET A 159 5.99 6.50 -3.83
CA MET A 159 6.86 6.51 -2.66
C MET A 159 6.59 5.30 -1.73
N GLY A 160 5.32 4.92 -1.54
CA GLY A 160 4.93 3.73 -0.79
C GLY A 160 5.29 2.43 -1.50
N GLY A 161 5.27 2.41 -2.82
CA GLY A 161 5.77 1.28 -3.63
C GLY A 161 7.27 1.07 -3.44
N ALA A 162 8.05 2.15 -3.41
CA ALA A 162 9.47 2.11 -3.06
C ALA A 162 9.69 1.69 -1.60
N GLY A 163 8.85 2.16 -0.67
CA GLY A 163 8.84 1.72 0.73
C GLY A 163 8.52 0.23 0.88
N THR A 164 7.63 -0.30 0.03
CA THR A 164 7.32 -1.73 -0.01
C THR A 164 8.57 -2.55 -0.37
N TYR A 165 9.32 -2.14 -1.40
CA TYR A 165 10.60 -2.78 -1.74
C TYR A 165 11.64 -2.64 -0.63
N ASP A 166 11.79 -1.44 -0.02
CA ASP A 166 12.71 -1.22 1.10
C ASP A 166 12.40 -2.18 2.25
N ALA A 167 11.12 -2.29 2.64
CA ALA A 167 10.69 -3.19 3.70
C ALA A 167 10.96 -4.67 3.38
N MET A 168 10.64 -5.12 2.16
CA MET A 168 10.88 -6.50 1.72
C MET A 168 12.38 -6.86 1.74
N GLN A 169 13.22 -5.93 1.29
CA GLN A 169 14.66 -6.12 1.20
C GLN A 169 15.36 -6.13 2.56
N ARG A 170 14.85 -5.36 3.54
CA ARG A 170 15.40 -5.31 4.90
C ARG A 170 14.85 -6.39 5.82
N TYR A 171 13.57 -6.69 5.67
CA TYR A 171 12.83 -7.54 6.60
C TYR A 171 12.11 -8.69 5.88
N PRO A 172 12.85 -9.47 5.07
CA PRO A 172 12.23 -10.43 4.15
C PRO A 172 11.42 -11.54 4.85
N ARG A 173 11.65 -11.78 6.14
CA ARG A 173 10.92 -12.81 6.91
C ARG A 173 9.59 -12.33 7.48
N LEU A 174 9.28 -11.04 7.37
CA LEU A 174 8.05 -10.47 7.97
C LEU A 174 6.82 -10.73 7.12
N PHE A 175 6.95 -10.65 5.80
CA PHE A 175 5.81 -10.56 4.90
C PHE A 175 5.47 -11.90 4.25
N ALA A 176 4.18 -12.20 4.17
CA ALA A 176 3.63 -13.35 3.46
C ALA A 176 3.45 -13.07 1.96
N ALA A 177 3.21 -11.80 1.61
CA ALA A 177 3.15 -11.32 0.23
C ALA A 177 3.31 -9.80 0.18
N ALA A 178 3.60 -9.28 -1.02
CA ALA A 178 3.74 -7.85 -1.25
C ALA A 178 3.14 -7.42 -2.60
N VAL A 179 2.59 -6.20 -2.61
CA VAL A 179 2.04 -5.55 -3.82
C VAL A 179 2.64 -4.15 -3.97
N PRO A 180 3.84 -4.01 -4.53
CA PRO A 180 4.39 -2.70 -4.87
C PRO A 180 3.72 -2.14 -6.13
N VAL A 181 3.20 -0.90 -6.06
CA VAL A 181 2.55 -0.22 -7.17
C VAL A 181 3.37 1.01 -7.57
N CYS A 182 3.73 1.12 -8.86
CA CYS A 182 4.53 2.20 -9.47
C CYS A 182 5.73 2.63 -8.59
N GLY A 183 6.45 1.66 -8.04
CA GLY A 183 7.60 1.88 -7.17
C GLY A 183 8.94 1.52 -7.81
N PHE A 184 10.00 1.66 -7.02
CA PHE A 184 11.36 1.28 -7.38
C PHE A 184 12.10 0.68 -6.18
N GLY A 185 13.18 -0.07 -6.43
CA GLY A 185 13.98 -0.69 -5.38
C GLY A 185 15.40 -1.05 -5.85
N ASP A 186 16.21 -1.60 -4.98
CA ASP A 186 17.55 -2.09 -5.30
C ASP A 186 17.47 -3.49 -5.92
N VAL A 187 17.62 -3.56 -7.25
CA VAL A 187 17.54 -4.84 -7.98
C VAL A 187 18.62 -5.83 -7.54
N SER A 188 19.78 -5.37 -7.04
CA SER A 188 20.84 -6.25 -6.55
C SER A 188 20.45 -7.02 -5.28
N LYS A 189 19.35 -6.62 -4.62
CA LYS A 189 18.80 -7.25 -3.42
C LYS A 189 17.62 -8.18 -3.71
N ALA A 190 17.28 -8.40 -4.97
CA ALA A 190 16.13 -9.24 -5.36
C ALA A 190 16.19 -10.64 -4.73
N ALA A 191 17.36 -11.25 -4.64
CA ALA A 191 17.53 -12.57 -4.04
C ALA A 191 17.11 -12.64 -2.56
N LEU A 192 17.22 -11.54 -1.79
CA LEU A 192 16.80 -11.51 -0.39
C LEU A 192 15.29 -11.67 -0.22
N MET A 193 14.51 -11.22 -1.20
CA MET A 193 13.04 -11.21 -1.15
C MET A 193 12.39 -12.16 -2.17
N ALA A 194 13.17 -12.97 -2.88
CA ALA A 194 12.68 -13.88 -3.93
C ALA A 194 11.66 -14.92 -3.44
N HIS A 195 11.68 -15.26 -2.16
CA HIS A 195 10.73 -16.18 -1.53
C HIS A 195 9.39 -15.52 -1.16
N ILE A 196 9.29 -14.18 -1.24
CA ILE A 196 8.05 -13.45 -0.94
C ILE A 196 7.20 -13.41 -2.21
N PRO A 197 5.99 -14.01 -2.22
CA PRO A 197 5.05 -13.82 -3.30
C PRO A 197 4.83 -12.33 -3.57
N THR A 198 5.08 -11.89 -4.80
CA THR A 198 5.04 -10.47 -5.16
C THR A 198 4.24 -10.27 -6.43
N TRP A 199 3.31 -9.32 -6.44
CA TRP A 199 2.60 -8.88 -7.64
C TRP A 199 2.81 -7.39 -7.85
N ILE A 200 3.49 -7.04 -8.94
CA ILE A 200 3.92 -5.68 -9.27
C ILE A 200 2.92 -5.05 -10.24
N PHE A 201 2.56 -3.79 -9.99
CA PHE A 201 1.65 -3.01 -10.87
C PHE A 201 2.33 -1.72 -11.32
N HIS A 202 2.14 -1.34 -12.59
CA HIS A 202 2.68 -0.09 -13.14
C HIS A 202 1.87 0.42 -14.33
N GLY A 203 1.83 1.74 -14.51
CA GLY A 203 1.32 2.37 -15.73
C GLY A 203 2.39 2.41 -16.81
N ALA A 204 2.04 2.08 -18.07
CA ALA A 204 3.01 2.08 -19.16
C ALA A 204 3.50 3.48 -19.53
N LEU A 205 2.71 4.51 -19.25
CA LEU A 205 2.97 5.91 -19.59
C LEU A 205 3.39 6.74 -18.36
N ASP A 206 3.86 6.09 -17.29
CA ASP A 206 4.23 6.76 -16.03
C ASP A 206 5.43 7.70 -16.23
N PRO A 207 5.24 9.05 -16.13
CA PRO A 207 6.30 10.03 -16.29
C PRO A 207 7.05 10.33 -14.98
N ALA A 208 6.52 9.90 -13.82
CA ALA A 208 7.08 10.20 -12.51
C ALA A 208 8.03 9.10 -12.02
N VAL A 209 7.62 7.83 -12.21
CA VAL A 209 8.45 6.65 -11.93
C VAL A 209 8.51 5.80 -13.19
N ASP A 210 9.65 5.80 -13.86
CA ASP A 210 9.85 5.06 -15.10
C ASP A 210 9.44 3.57 -14.96
N PRO A 211 8.52 3.03 -15.79
CA PRO A 211 8.09 1.63 -15.72
C PRO A 211 9.23 0.61 -15.81
N ARG A 212 10.36 1.02 -16.39
CA ARG A 212 11.56 0.19 -16.47
C ARG A 212 12.12 -0.21 -15.10
N TYR A 213 11.84 0.52 -14.04
CA TYR A 213 12.15 0.07 -12.67
C TYR A 213 11.44 -1.25 -12.33
N SER A 214 10.18 -1.40 -12.74
CA SER A 214 9.45 -2.64 -12.56
C SER A 214 10.00 -3.77 -13.43
N TYR A 215 10.36 -3.49 -14.70
CA TYR A 215 10.96 -4.50 -15.58
C TYR A 215 12.29 -5.01 -15.04
N ASP A 216 13.17 -4.10 -14.59
CA ASP A 216 14.46 -4.44 -14.03
C ASP A 216 14.28 -5.31 -12.75
N MET A 217 13.32 -4.95 -11.89
CA MET A 217 13.03 -5.71 -10.67
C MET A 217 12.43 -7.09 -10.96
N ILE A 218 11.51 -7.20 -11.90
CA ILE A 218 10.93 -8.48 -12.34
C ILE A 218 12.02 -9.38 -12.88
N GLY A 219 12.89 -8.87 -13.77
CA GLY A 219 14.02 -9.61 -14.30
C GLY A 219 14.93 -10.14 -13.20
N ALA A 220 15.26 -9.30 -12.22
CA ALA A 220 16.10 -9.68 -11.09
C ALA A 220 15.44 -10.74 -10.18
N LEU A 221 14.13 -10.62 -9.92
CA LEU A 221 13.37 -11.60 -9.13
C LEU A 221 13.31 -12.96 -9.85
N ILE A 222 13.06 -12.98 -11.17
CA ILE A 222 13.06 -14.21 -11.96
C ILE A 222 14.45 -14.87 -11.94
N GLN A 223 15.52 -14.09 -12.11
CA GLN A 223 16.89 -14.62 -12.01
C GLN A 223 17.20 -15.19 -10.63
N ALA A 224 16.58 -14.66 -9.58
CA ALA A 224 16.69 -15.16 -8.22
C ALA A 224 15.77 -16.37 -7.93
N GLY A 225 15.06 -16.90 -8.94
CA GLY A 225 14.18 -18.06 -8.81
C GLY A 225 12.76 -17.76 -8.34
N ALA A 226 12.36 -16.49 -8.28
CA ALA A 226 11.00 -16.11 -7.95
C ALA A 226 10.06 -16.17 -9.16
N HIS A 227 8.75 -16.18 -8.90
CA HIS A 227 7.69 -16.12 -9.91
C HIS A 227 6.76 -14.92 -9.64
N PRO A 228 7.25 -13.69 -9.83
CA PRO A 228 6.44 -12.50 -9.56
C PRO A 228 5.29 -12.35 -10.56
N GLY A 229 4.12 -11.91 -10.08
CA GLY A 229 3.08 -11.38 -10.93
C GLY A 229 3.44 -9.97 -11.43
N PHE A 230 3.01 -9.63 -12.65
CA PHE A 230 3.13 -8.29 -13.18
C PHE A 230 1.91 -7.89 -14.00
N THR A 231 1.36 -6.73 -13.68
CA THR A 231 0.30 -6.09 -14.46
C THR A 231 0.76 -4.70 -14.88
N GLN A 232 0.86 -4.50 -16.18
CA GLN A 232 1.09 -3.20 -16.76
C GLN A 232 -0.19 -2.70 -17.43
N TYR A 233 -0.59 -1.47 -17.12
CA TYR A 233 -1.73 -0.82 -17.73
C TYR A 233 -1.28 0.03 -18.93
N PRO A 234 -1.66 -0.31 -20.19
CA PRO A 234 -1.07 0.28 -21.40
C PRO A 234 -1.25 1.79 -21.54
N GLU A 235 -2.40 2.32 -21.13
CA GLU A 235 -2.77 3.72 -21.32
C GLU A 235 -2.79 4.54 -20.01
N VAL A 236 -2.20 3.97 -18.92
CA VAL A 236 -2.20 4.59 -17.61
C VAL A 236 -0.84 5.22 -17.33
N ASP A 237 -0.87 6.42 -16.81
CA ASP A 237 0.27 7.18 -16.32
C ASP A 237 0.65 6.76 -14.88
N HIS A 238 1.10 7.72 -14.04
CA HIS A 238 1.48 7.45 -12.66
C HIS A 238 0.34 6.91 -11.78
N PHE A 239 -0.93 7.14 -12.14
CA PHE A 239 -2.10 6.77 -11.33
C PHE A 239 -2.51 5.29 -11.43
N SER A 240 -1.56 4.40 -11.71
CA SER A 240 -1.80 2.96 -11.82
C SER A 240 -2.37 2.29 -10.56
N TRP A 241 -2.26 2.93 -9.39
CA TRP A 241 -2.89 2.44 -8.16
C TRP A 241 -4.42 2.44 -8.18
N ILE A 242 -5.04 3.29 -9.05
CA ILE A 242 -6.51 3.32 -9.18
C ILE A 242 -7.01 1.97 -9.67
N PRO A 243 -6.62 1.47 -10.86
CA PRO A 243 -7.03 0.14 -11.30
C PRO A 243 -6.41 -0.99 -10.48
N ALA A 244 -5.19 -0.86 -9.97
CA ALA A 244 -4.51 -1.91 -9.21
C ALA A 244 -5.26 -2.27 -7.91
N TYR A 245 -5.65 -1.29 -7.11
CA TYR A 245 -6.38 -1.55 -5.87
C TYR A 245 -7.87 -1.82 -6.07
N ALA A 246 -8.42 -1.53 -7.26
CA ALA A 246 -9.77 -1.94 -7.66
C ALA A 246 -9.82 -3.37 -8.21
N ASP A 247 -8.66 -4.00 -8.46
CA ASP A 247 -8.58 -5.35 -9.00
C ASP A 247 -8.93 -6.41 -7.94
N THR A 248 -10.09 -7.04 -8.10
CA THR A 248 -10.56 -8.09 -7.20
C THR A 248 -9.68 -9.35 -7.26
N MET A 249 -9.03 -9.63 -8.40
CA MET A 249 -8.09 -10.76 -8.53
C MET A 249 -6.83 -10.52 -7.70
N MET A 250 -6.34 -9.28 -7.66
CA MET A 250 -5.22 -8.92 -6.79
C MET A 250 -5.58 -9.10 -5.31
N MET A 251 -6.77 -8.66 -4.89
CA MET A 251 -7.23 -8.83 -3.50
C MET A 251 -7.35 -10.32 -3.14
N GLU A 252 -8.00 -11.13 -3.97
CA GLU A 252 -8.10 -12.58 -3.75
C GLU A 252 -6.72 -13.24 -3.69
N TRP A 253 -5.83 -12.89 -4.62
CA TRP A 253 -4.48 -13.43 -4.65
C TRP A 253 -3.70 -13.05 -3.38
N LEU A 254 -3.77 -11.79 -2.93
CA LEU A 254 -3.06 -11.29 -1.75
C LEU A 254 -3.48 -12.06 -0.48
N TYR A 255 -4.78 -12.12 -0.21
CA TYR A 255 -5.31 -12.75 0.99
C TYR A 255 -5.17 -14.28 1.04
N ARG A 256 -4.90 -14.92 -0.10
CA ARG A 256 -4.60 -16.35 -0.21
C ARG A 256 -3.15 -16.68 0.19
N GLN A 257 -2.26 -15.69 0.23
CA GLN A 257 -0.85 -15.94 0.57
C GLN A 257 -0.65 -16.18 2.06
N CYS A 258 0.25 -17.10 2.37
CA CYS A 258 0.64 -17.44 3.75
C CYS A 258 2.13 -17.80 3.74
N LYS A 259 2.86 -17.40 4.78
CA LYS A 259 4.26 -17.82 4.93
C LYS A 259 4.32 -19.35 5.07
N LYS A 260 5.29 -19.93 4.38
CA LYS A 260 5.60 -21.36 4.47
C LYS A 260 6.48 -21.66 5.65
#